data_ad5b3fd9a4e8e94ff2404c558999a3a2
#
_entry.id   ad5b3fd9a4e8e94ff2404c558999a3a2
#
_cell.length_a   1.000
_cell.length_b   1.000
_cell.length_c   1.000
_cell.angle_alpha   90.00
_cell.angle_beta   90.00
_cell.angle_gamma   90.00
#
_symmetry.space_group_name_H-M   'P 1'
#
loop_
_entity.id
_entity.type
_entity.pdbx_description
1 polymer ?
#
loop_
_entity_poly.entity_id
_entity_poly.type
_entity_poly.pdbx_seq_one_letter_code
_entity_poly.pdbx_strand_id
1 'polypeptide(L)'
;MKPPEIIPYSVLDSVNDPADLRSLSVAELQKLAGEIRDLIISTVAATGGHLASSLGAVELTLALHYVFNTPRDRLIWDVGHQSYAHKIVTGRKEKFATLRQQGGLSGFPKRTESPYDTFNAGHSGTSIAAAAAFAEAQCLKGEHNKIIAVIGDGSLTTGMAFEGLNWSGDRKKNLIIVLNDNEMSISPNVGALSSYLNRIMTGDRVTRFKSELKNFFKSIPGIGEQILKFSQQIEESVKTFVVPGALFEELGFTYVGPLEGHRLDYLLKNFENVKKLEGPVLVHVITQKGRGYKFAEENSPTYHGIAPFDVETGQTLPSVNPAPSYTEIFGRTMTELAAADSRIVAVTAAMCEGTGLEKFRKAHPGRFYDVGIAEQLAVTFAAGLATEGLTPVVAIYSTFLQRAYDQILHDVCLQNLPVVFAVDRAGIVGEDGATHQGLFDLSYLRNLPRLVMMAPKDENELRHMLKTAVGCGSPVSIRYPRGKGVGVPLDSEITTLPLGRGEVLHEGTDLATVSYTHLRAHETVLDLVCRLLLEKKKRHTK
;
A
#
# COMPACT_ATOMS: atom_id res chain seq x y z
N MET A 1 14.99 -25.90 11.16
CA MET A 1 15.37 -25.74 9.74
C MET A 1 16.87 -25.71 9.65
N LYS A 2 17.49 -26.41 8.69
CA LYS A 2 18.90 -26.18 8.37
C LYS A 2 19.05 -24.73 7.90
N PRO A 3 20.13 -24.02 8.31
CA PRO A 3 20.41 -22.73 7.71
C PRO A 3 20.54 -22.92 6.18
N PRO A 4 20.05 -21.95 5.37
CA PRO A 4 20.18 -22.04 3.92
C PRO A 4 21.67 -22.25 3.57
N GLU A 5 21.95 -23.20 2.67
CA GLU A 5 23.28 -23.36 2.12
C GLU A 5 23.74 -22.02 1.54
N ILE A 6 24.88 -21.54 2.00
CA ILE A 6 25.47 -20.29 1.49
C ILE A 6 25.98 -20.62 0.07
N ILE A 7 25.15 -20.33 -0.93
CA ILE A 7 25.59 -20.34 -2.33
C ILE A 7 26.49 -19.11 -2.50
N PRO A 8 27.79 -19.26 -2.83
CA PRO A 8 28.65 -18.12 -3.04
C PRO A 8 28.17 -17.33 -4.26
N TYR A 9 27.77 -16.08 -4.04
CA TYR A 9 27.36 -15.17 -5.11
C TYR A 9 28.59 -14.55 -5.74
N SER A 10 28.76 -14.72 -7.04
CA SER A 10 30.00 -14.33 -7.70
C SER A 10 30.15 -12.83 -7.91
N VAL A 11 29.05 -12.08 -7.98
CA VAL A 11 29.05 -10.62 -8.16
C VAL A 11 28.55 -9.91 -6.91
N LEU A 12 27.46 -10.38 -6.30
CA LEU A 12 26.86 -9.77 -5.11
C LEU A 12 27.84 -9.69 -3.93
N ASP A 13 28.71 -10.71 -3.77
CA ASP A 13 29.71 -10.70 -2.69
C ASP A 13 30.70 -9.54 -2.80
N SER A 14 30.97 -9.05 -4.01
CA SER A 14 31.84 -7.88 -4.24
C SER A 14 31.16 -6.53 -4.02
N VAL A 15 29.82 -6.48 -3.93
CA VAL A 15 29.05 -5.24 -3.75
C VAL A 15 28.76 -5.00 -2.27
N ASN A 16 29.34 -3.96 -1.71
CA ASN A 16 29.15 -3.54 -0.31
C ASN A 16 28.57 -2.13 -0.18
N ASP A 17 28.74 -1.32 -1.23
CA ASP A 17 28.27 0.05 -1.31
C ASP A 17 27.75 0.32 -2.73
N PRO A 18 26.76 1.22 -2.92
CA PRO A 18 26.30 1.60 -4.25
C PRO A 18 27.39 2.09 -5.21
N ALA A 19 28.51 2.62 -4.70
CA ALA A 19 29.64 3.02 -5.54
C ALA A 19 30.27 1.84 -6.29
N ASP A 20 30.24 0.64 -5.69
CA ASP A 20 30.80 -0.57 -6.30
C ASP A 20 30.08 -0.94 -7.60
N LEU A 21 28.78 -0.62 -7.71
CA LEU A 21 27.98 -0.88 -8.90
C LEU A 21 28.56 -0.22 -10.16
N ARG A 22 29.20 0.95 -10.01
CA ARG A 22 29.73 1.73 -11.14
C ARG A 22 30.94 1.09 -11.82
N SER A 23 31.58 0.14 -11.15
CA SER A 23 32.67 -0.65 -11.71
C SER A 23 32.21 -1.84 -12.53
N LEU A 24 30.92 -2.21 -12.44
CA LEU A 24 30.37 -3.38 -13.09
C LEU A 24 29.92 -3.07 -14.53
N SER A 25 30.18 -4.00 -15.42
CA SER A 25 29.62 -4.00 -16.77
C SER A 25 28.10 -4.28 -16.73
N VAL A 26 27.39 -3.98 -17.81
CA VAL A 26 25.96 -4.28 -17.93
C VAL A 26 25.67 -5.78 -17.75
N ALA A 27 26.54 -6.65 -18.26
CA ALA A 27 26.39 -8.10 -18.10
C ALA A 27 26.54 -8.54 -16.64
N GLU A 28 27.49 -7.94 -15.90
CA GLU A 28 27.65 -8.21 -14.46
C GLU A 28 26.48 -7.64 -13.65
N LEU A 29 25.95 -6.47 -14.00
CA LEU A 29 24.74 -5.92 -13.37
C LEU A 29 23.51 -6.81 -13.61
N GLN A 30 23.37 -7.42 -14.80
CA GLN A 30 22.30 -8.38 -15.08
C GLN A 30 22.45 -9.65 -14.23
N LYS A 31 23.67 -10.15 -14.06
CA LYS A 31 23.96 -11.28 -13.18
C LYS A 31 23.68 -10.93 -11.73
N LEU A 32 24.12 -9.76 -11.26
CA LEU A 32 23.82 -9.24 -9.92
C LEU A 32 22.32 -9.16 -9.66
N ALA A 33 21.52 -8.72 -10.64
CA ALA A 33 20.07 -8.69 -10.51
C ALA A 33 19.47 -10.08 -10.25
N GLY A 34 20.00 -11.12 -10.89
CA GLY A 34 19.63 -12.53 -10.60
C GLY A 34 20.00 -12.93 -9.18
N GLU A 35 21.24 -12.70 -8.77
CA GLU A 35 21.75 -13.06 -7.44
C GLU A 35 20.99 -12.33 -6.30
N ILE A 36 20.60 -11.05 -6.51
CA ILE A 36 19.76 -10.29 -5.58
C ILE A 36 18.36 -10.93 -5.48
N ARG A 37 17.76 -11.37 -6.59
CA ARG A 37 16.46 -12.05 -6.56
C ARG A 37 16.53 -13.36 -5.78
N ASP A 38 17.55 -14.15 -5.99
CA ASP A 38 17.73 -15.42 -5.27
C ASP A 38 17.85 -15.18 -3.75
N LEU A 39 18.60 -14.16 -3.34
CA LEU A 39 18.70 -13.75 -1.93
C LEU A 39 17.36 -13.25 -1.38
N ILE A 40 16.60 -12.47 -2.13
CA ILE A 40 15.27 -11.98 -1.71
C ILE A 40 14.31 -13.17 -1.57
N ILE A 41 14.23 -14.06 -2.55
CA ILE A 41 13.33 -15.22 -2.55
C ILE A 41 13.63 -16.12 -1.34
N SER A 42 14.90 -16.51 -1.15
CA SER A 42 15.30 -17.39 -0.05
C SER A 42 15.05 -16.77 1.33
N THR A 43 15.32 -15.47 1.49
CA THR A 43 15.07 -14.76 2.75
C THR A 43 13.57 -14.65 3.04
N VAL A 44 12.77 -14.19 2.06
CA VAL A 44 11.32 -14.01 2.26
C VAL A 44 10.62 -15.37 2.42
N ALA A 45 11.09 -16.43 1.79
CA ALA A 45 10.59 -17.78 2.05
C ALA A 45 10.72 -18.19 3.52
N ALA A 46 11.79 -17.77 4.19
CA ALA A 46 12.03 -18.06 5.61
C ALA A 46 11.32 -17.09 6.57
N THR A 47 11.28 -15.79 6.25
CA THR A 47 10.81 -14.74 7.17
C THR A 47 9.42 -14.20 6.85
N GLY A 48 8.88 -14.50 5.67
CA GLY A 48 7.76 -13.77 5.11
C GLY A 48 8.15 -12.37 4.65
N GLY A 49 7.29 -11.69 3.90
CA GLY A 49 7.55 -10.31 3.49
C GLY A 49 6.93 -9.92 2.15
N HIS A 50 7.37 -8.76 1.63
CA HIS A 50 6.88 -8.20 0.37
C HIS A 50 7.71 -8.71 -0.81
N LEU A 51 7.35 -9.89 -1.33
CA LEU A 51 8.15 -10.57 -2.35
C LEU A 51 7.97 -9.96 -3.74
N ALA A 52 6.74 -10.00 -4.26
CA ALA A 52 6.48 -9.67 -5.67
C ALA A 52 6.89 -8.23 -6.03
N SER A 53 6.62 -7.27 -5.15
CA SER A 53 6.98 -5.86 -5.36
C SER A 53 8.48 -5.64 -5.37
N SER A 54 9.22 -6.33 -4.47
CA SER A 54 10.68 -6.22 -4.39
C SER A 54 11.38 -6.87 -5.59
N LEU A 55 10.89 -8.03 -6.06
CA LEU A 55 11.42 -8.69 -7.25
C LEU A 55 11.26 -7.85 -8.52
N GLY A 56 10.13 -7.15 -8.64
CA GLY A 56 9.85 -6.27 -9.79
C GLY A 56 10.72 -5.01 -9.86
N ALA A 57 11.30 -4.58 -8.73
CA ALA A 57 12.04 -3.33 -8.65
C ALA A 57 13.59 -3.50 -8.67
N VAL A 58 14.11 -4.69 -8.90
CA VAL A 58 15.57 -4.98 -8.80
C VAL A 58 16.38 -4.17 -9.80
N GLU A 59 16.09 -4.26 -11.09
CA GLU A 59 16.83 -3.52 -12.12
C GLU A 59 16.67 -2.01 -11.96
N LEU A 60 15.47 -1.55 -11.62
CA LEU A 60 15.22 -0.14 -11.33
C LEU A 60 16.10 0.34 -10.16
N THR A 61 16.19 -0.44 -9.10
CA THR A 61 17.06 -0.12 -7.95
C THR A 61 18.52 -0.03 -8.34
N LEU A 62 19.02 -1.02 -9.09
CA LEU A 62 20.39 -1.03 -9.57
C LEU A 62 20.69 0.19 -10.46
N ALA A 63 19.79 0.51 -11.39
CA ALA A 63 19.95 1.64 -12.28
C ALA A 63 19.99 2.98 -11.53
N LEU A 64 19.11 3.16 -10.55
CA LEU A 64 19.07 4.37 -9.71
C LEU A 64 20.37 4.54 -8.91
N HIS A 65 20.85 3.49 -8.25
CA HIS A 65 22.09 3.55 -7.47
C HIS A 65 23.36 3.64 -8.33
N TYR A 66 23.32 3.11 -9.55
CA TYR A 66 24.41 3.24 -10.51
C TYR A 66 24.57 4.68 -11.00
N VAL A 67 23.46 5.32 -11.39
CA VAL A 67 23.45 6.64 -12.03
C VAL A 67 23.57 7.78 -11.01
N PHE A 68 22.80 7.70 -9.92
CA PHE A 68 22.74 8.75 -8.92
C PHE A 68 23.74 8.51 -7.78
N ASN A 69 24.30 9.59 -7.26
CA ASN A 69 25.35 9.52 -6.22
C ASN A 69 24.73 9.48 -4.82
N THR A 70 24.00 8.39 -4.51
CA THR A 70 23.43 8.19 -3.18
C THR A 70 24.53 7.95 -2.13
N PRO A 71 24.38 8.41 -0.87
CA PRO A 71 23.21 9.09 -0.30
C PRO A 71 23.21 10.62 -0.45
N ARG A 72 24.16 11.22 -1.20
CA ARG A 72 24.15 12.67 -1.49
C ARG A 72 22.91 13.04 -2.31
N ASP A 73 22.72 12.38 -3.45
CA ASP A 73 21.44 12.38 -4.14
C ASP A 73 20.43 11.62 -3.26
N ARG A 74 19.27 12.21 -3.03
CA ARG A 74 18.27 11.68 -2.09
C ARG A 74 17.31 10.77 -2.81
N LEU A 75 17.26 9.50 -2.40
CA LEU A 75 16.33 8.51 -2.93
C LEU A 75 15.24 8.23 -1.87
N ILE A 76 13.98 8.46 -2.22
CA ILE A 76 12.80 8.31 -1.35
C ILE A 76 11.89 7.26 -1.97
N TRP A 77 11.61 6.20 -1.22
CA TRP A 77 10.71 5.13 -1.63
C TRP A 77 9.31 5.40 -1.08
N ASP A 78 8.29 5.42 -1.94
CA ASP A 78 6.90 5.44 -1.51
C ASP A 78 6.51 4.07 -0.96
N VAL A 79 5.79 4.00 0.17
CA VAL A 79 5.55 2.76 0.92
C VAL A 79 6.85 2.08 1.37
N GLY A 80 7.73 1.78 0.41
CA GLY A 80 9.02 1.13 0.65
C GLY A 80 8.98 -0.40 0.70
N HIS A 81 7.86 -1.03 0.40
CA HIS A 81 7.70 -2.48 0.31
C HIS A 81 8.47 -3.10 -0.87
N GLN A 82 8.92 -2.30 -1.82
CA GLN A 82 9.75 -2.66 -2.97
C GLN A 82 11.25 -2.43 -2.74
N SER A 83 11.69 -2.08 -1.53
CA SER A 83 13.04 -1.60 -1.25
C SER A 83 14.05 -2.67 -0.81
N TYR A 84 13.76 -3.98 -0.96
CA TYR A 84 14.68 -5.01 -0.50
C TYR A 84 16.01 -5.01 -1.25
N ALA A 85 15.99 -4.84 -2.58
CA ALA A 85 17.21 -4.67 -3.37
C ALA A 85 18.01 -3.43 -2.92
N HIS A 86 17.32 -2.31 -2.60
CA HIS A 86 17.96 -1.13 -2.04
C HIS A 86 18.70 -1.42 -0.71
N LYS A 87 18.08 -2.20 0.20
CA LYS A 87 18.75 -2.59 1.45
C LYS A 87 20.00 -3.44 1.18
N ILE A 88 19.91 -4.39 0.24
CA ILE A 88 21.01 -5.29 -0.12
C ILE A 88 22.21 -4.50 -0.65
N VAL A 89 22.02 -3.64 -1.66
CA VAL A 89 23.13 -2.89 -2.30
C VAL A 89 23.65 -1.72 -1.45
N THR A 90 22.99 -1.37 -0.37
CA THR A 90 23.40 -0.30 0.56
C THR A 90 24.04 -0.85 1.84
N GLY A 91 24.77 -1.97 1.76
CA GLY A 91 25.61 -2.51 2.82
C GLY A 91 24.86 -3.32 3.90
N ARG A 92 23.65 -3.79 3.63
CA ARG A 92 22.85 -4.56 4.61
C ARG A 92 22.66 -6.03 4.22
N LYS A 93 23.37 -6.53 3.18
CA LYS A 93 23.25 -7.92 2.71
C LYS A 93 23.53 -8.95 3.81
N GLU A 94 24.55 -8.75 4.63
CA GLU A 94 24.95 -9.66 5.71
C GLU A 94 23.85 -9.83 6.79
N LYS A 95 23.06 -8.76 7.00
CA LYS A 95 21.96 -8.76 7.96
C LYS A 95 20.61 -9.12 7.32
N PHE A 96 20.58 -9.35 6.00
CA PHE A 96 19.33 -9.48 5.28
C PHE A 96 18.48 -10.68 5.74
N ALA A 97 19.11 -11.75 6.22
CA ALA A 97 18.43 -12.90 6.83
C ALA A 97 17.60 -12.54 8.09
N THR A 98 17.82 -11.36 8.69
CA THR A 98 17.05 -10.88 9.85
C THR A 98 15.87 -9.98 9.48
N LEU A 99 15.52 -9.94 8.19
CA LEU A 99 14.45 -9.09 7.68
C LEU A 99 13.12 -9.35 8.41
N ARG A 100 12.47 -8.27 8.88
CA ARG A 100 11.18 -8.31 9.61
C ARG A 100 11.20 -9.09 10.92
N GLN A 101 12.37 -9.38 11.48
CA GLN A 101 12.50 -10.03 12.78
C GLN A 101 12.81 -9.03 13.89
N GLN A 102 12.54 -9.41 15.14
CA GLN A 102 12.83 -8.59 16.29
C GLN A 102 14.33 -8.27 16.38
N GLY A 103 14.66 -6.98 16.45
CA GLY A 103 16.05 -6.53 16.47
C GLY A 103 16.78 -6.62 15.12
N GLY A 104 16.12 -7.11 14.08
CA GLY A 104 16.64 -7.24 12.72
C GLY A 104 16.30 -6.05 11.82
N LEU A 105 16.44 -6.27 10.50
CA LEU A 105 16.14 -5.27 9.50
C LEU A 105 14.63 -5.04 9.35
N SER A 106 14.25 -3.76 9.28
CA SER A 106 12.86 -3.36 8.98
C SER A 106 12.45 -3.81 7.57
N GLY A 107 11.17 -4.16 7.40
CA GLY A 107 10.58 -4.42 6.07
C GLY A 107 10.44 -3.18 5.19
N PHE A 108 10.67 -1.97 5.74
CA PHE A 108 10.55 -0.68 5.06
C PHE A 108 11.80 0.17 5.29
N PRO A 109 12.07 1.21 4.46
CA PRO A 109 13.13 2.17 4.72
C PRO A 109 12.99 2.83 6.09
N LYS A 110 14.10 2.88 6.84
CA LYS A 110 14.16 3.41 8.20
C LYS A 110 15.45 4.20 8.42
N ARG A 111 15.33 5.51 8.63
CA ARG A 111 16.48 6.44 8.75
C ARG A 111 17.49 6.05 9.82
N THR A 112 17.05 5.40 10.90
CA THR A 112 17.94 4.93 11.97
C THR A 112 18.69 3.65 11.60
N GLU A 113 18.37 3.02 10.46
CA GLU A 113 18.98 1.79 9.99
C GLU A 113 20.13 2.07 9.01
N SER A 114 19.99 3.10 8.17
CA SER A 114 20.99 3.43 7.15
C SER A 114 20.89 4.90 6.72
N PRO A 115 22.02 5.56 6.40
CA PRO A 115 22.03 6.90 5.79
C PRO A 115 21.42 6.92 4.38
N TYR A 116 21.30 5.79 3.73
CA TYR A 116 20.66 5.63 2.43
C TYR A 116 19.13 5.66 2.52
N ASP A 117 18.54 5.38 3.70
CA ASP A 117 17.11 5.48 3.95
C ASP A 117 16.76 6.96 4.26
N THR A 118 16.62 7.76 3.22
CA THR A 118 16.46 9.23 3.30
C THR A 118 15.22 9.64 4.08
N PHE A 119 14.14 8.88 3.99
CA PHE A 119 12.85 9.13 4.66
C PHE A 119 12.24 7.81 5.15
N ASN A 120 11.64 7.83 6.35
CA ASN A 120 10.91 6.65 6.83
C ASN A 120 9.68 6.42 5.96
N ALA A 121 9.45 5.17 5.59
CA ALA A 121 8.32 4.78 4.76
C ALA A 121 7.49 3.68 5.43
N GLY A 122 6.37 3.32 4.84
CA GLY A 122 5.40 2.31 5.30
C GLY A 122 3.98 2.59 4.79
N HIS A 123 3.57 3.86 4.76
CA HIS A 123 2.29 4.29 4.21
C HIS A 123 2.48 4.95 2.83
N SER A 124 1.53 4.71 1.93
CA SER A 124 1.57 5.19 0.53
C SER A 124 1.31 6.69 0.40
N GLY A 125 1.79 7.27 -0.72
CA GLY A 125 1.47 8.61 -1.17
C GLY A 125 2.27 9.74 -0.55
N THR A 126 3.25 9.47 0.33
CA THR A 126 4.01 10.51 1.03
C THR A 126 5.29 10.94 0.33
N SER A 127 5.81 10.14 -0.59
CA SER A 127 7.13 10.30 -1.18
C SER A 127 7.29 11.60 -1.98
N ILE A 128 6.30 11.96 -2.78
CA ILE A 128 6.34 13.16 -3.63
C ILE A 128 6.38 14.42 -2.77
N ALA A 129 5.50 14.52 -1.76
CA ALA A 129 5.48 15.66 -0.86
C ALA A 129 6.78 15.78 -0.06
N ALA A 130 7.34 14.67 0.44
CA ALA A 130 8.63 14.65 1.10
C ALA A 130 9.76 15.08 0.16
N ALA A 131 9.80 14.55 -1.07
CA ALA A 131 10.81 14.90 -2.06
C ALA A 131 10.74 16.37 -2.48
N ALA A 132 9.53 16.93 -2.63
CA ALA A 132 9.34 18.34 -2.89
C ALA A 132 9.93 19.23 -1.78
N ALA A 133 9.71 18.84 -0.51
CA ALA A 133 10.30 19.54 0.64
C ALA A 133 11.84 19.42 0.67
N PHE A 134 12.39 18.25 0.30
CA PHE A 134 13.84 18.10 0.14
C PHE A 134 14.40 19.01 -0.96
N ALA A 135 13.72 19.13 -2.10
CA ALA A 135 14.13 20.02 -3.19
C ALA A 135 14.12 21.49 -2.75
N GLU A 136 13.12 21.94 -2.01
CA GLU A 136 13.10 23.30 -1.43
C GLU A 136 14.22 23.49 -0.41
N ALA A 137 14.45 22.54 0.48
CA ALA A 137 15.55 22.62 1.46
C ALA A 137 16.94 22.69 0.80
N GLN A 138 17.16 21.94 -0.27
CA GLN A 138 18.39 22.01 -1.07
C GLN A 138 18.57 23.40 -1.69
N CYS A 139 17.52 23.96 -2.27
CA CYS A 139 17.54 25.31 -2.83
C CYS A 139 17.90 26.36 -1.76
N LEU A 140 17.29 26.29 -0.57
CA LEU A 140 17.57 27.21 0.54
C LEU A 140 19.02 27.10 1.07
N LYS A 141 19.62 25.92 0.96
CA LYS A 141 21.02 25.67 1.37
C LYS A 141 22.04 25.95 0.28
N GLY A 142 21.62 26.27 -0.94
CA GLY A 142 22.50 26.37 -2.10
C GLY A 142 23.12 25.04 -2.53
N GLU A 143 22.48 23.92 -2.21
CA GLU A 143 22.88 22.56 -2.59
C GLU A 143 22.16 22.16 -3.90
N HIS A 144 22.81 21.30 -4.70
CA HIS A 144 22.31 20.91 -6.03
C HIS A 144 22.25 19.39 -6.24
N ASN A 145 22.14 18.62 -5.15
CA ASN A 145 21.99 17.16 -5.26
C ASN A 145 20.61 16.81 -5.87
N LYS A 146 20.53 15.69 -6.57
CA LYS A 146 19.27 15.23 -7.14
C LYS A 146 18.35 14.66 -6.06
N ILE A 147 17.08 14.94 -6.19
CA ILE A 147 16.02 14.42 -5.31
C ILE A 147 15.14 13.50 -6.16
N ILE A 148 15.05 12.24 -5.77
CA ILE A 148 14.35 11.20 -6.51
C ILE A 148 13.27 10.57 -5.60
N ALA A 149 12.02 10.60 -6.02
CA ALA A 149 10.92 9.87 -5.40
C ALA A 149 10.52 8.69 -6.29
N VAL A 150 10.53 7.47 -5.76
CA VAL A 150 10.02 6.28 -6.46
C VAL A 150 8.66 5.95 -5.90
N ILE A 151 7.64 6.00 -6.75
CA ILE A 151 6.24 5.77 -6.38
C ILE A 151 5.62 4.73 -7.31
N GLY A 152 4.83 3.81 -6.75
CA GLY A 152 4.04 2.87 -7.53
C GLY A 152 2.76 3.50 -8.09
N ASP A 153 2.26 2.93 -9.18
CA ASP A 153 1.01 3.33 -9.85
C ASP A 153 -0.20 3.33 -8.92
N GLY A 154 -0.35 2.31 -8.06
CA GLY A 154 -1.37 2.30 -7.02
C GLY A 154 -1.23 3.42 -6.00
N SER A 155 -0.01 3.71 -5.54
CA SER A 155 0.26 4.80 -4.60
C SER A 155 0.05 6.19 -5.22
N LEU A 156 0.25 6.33 -6.53
CA LEU A 156 0.02 7.58 -7.26
C LEU A 156 -1.46 8.01 -7.23
N THR A 157 -2.38 7.07 -7.00
CA THR A 157 -3.82 7.37 -6.90
C THR A 157 -4.21 7.98 -5.56
N THR A 158 -3.31 8.08 -4.58
CA THR A 158 -3.60 8.70 -3.28
C THR A 158 -3.77 10.21 -3.41
N GLY A 159 -4.66 10.80 -2.62
CA GLY A 159 -4.90 12.25 -2.62
C GLY A 159 -3.61 13.05 -2.37
N MET A 160 -2.80 12.66 -1.37
CA MET A 160 -1.55 13.34 -1.03
C MET A 160 -0.50 13.28 -2.16
N ALA A 161 -0.45 12.19 -2.95
CA ALA A 161 0.42 12.13 -4.12
C ALA A 161 -0.01 13.15 -5.18
N PHE A 162 -1.33 13.30 -5.39
CA PHE A 162 -1.89 14.30 -6.30
C PHE A 162 -1.62 15.74 -5.83
N GLU A 163 -1.79 16.03 -4.54
CA GLU A 163 -1.43 17.30 -3.92
C GLU A 163 0.06 17.60 -4.12
N GLY A 164 0.91 16.58 -3.90
CA GLY A 164 2.35 16.66 -4.12
C GLY A 164 2.73 16.94 -5.58
N LEU A 165 2.07 16.29 -6.55
CA LEU A 165 2.24 16.57 -7.97
C LEU A 165 1.84 18.01 -8.33
N ASN A 166 0.64 18.40 -7.95
CA ASN A 166 0.12 19.74 -8.21
C ASN A 166 1.05 20.84 -7.66
N TRP A 167 1.51 20.69 -6.42
CA TRP A 167 2.39 21.65 -5.79
C TRP A 167 3.79 21.68 -6.43
N SER A 168 4.35 20.50 -6.72
CA SER A 168 5.70 20.38 -7.31
C SER A 168 5.77 20.94 -8.72
N GLY A 169 4.73 20.73 -9.52
CA GLY A 169 4.65 21.28 -10.87
C GLY A 169 4.58 22.79 -10.90
N ASP A 170 3.85 23.42 -9.97
CA ASP A 170 3.80 24.88 -9.81
C ASP A 170 5.18 25.46 -9.39
N ARG A 171 5.86 24.81 -8.44
CA ARG A 171 7.13 25.27 -7.88
C ARG A 171 8.32 25.13 -8.82
N LYS A 172 8.25 24.25 -9.81
CA LYS A 172 9.27 23.99 -10.85
C LYS A 172 10.68 23.74 -10.29
N LYS A 173 10.78 23.06 -9.13
CA LYS A 173 12.06 22.69 -8.53
C LYS A 173 12.62 21.41 -9.16
N ASN A 174 13.93 21.22 -9.02
CA ASN A 174 14.62 20.02 -9.50
C ASN A 174 14.20 18.79 -8.68
N LEU A 175 13.25 18.03 -9.20
CA LEU A 175 12.68 16.84 -8.59
C LEU A 175 12.45 15.80 -9.67
N ILE A 176 12.89 14.57 -9.43
CA ILE A 176 12.67 13.42 -10.30
C ILE A 176 11.67 12.50 -9.62
N ILE A 177 10.50 12.31 -10.23
CA ILE A 177 9.53 11.31 -9.80
C ILE A 177 9.64 10.12 -10.73
N VAL A 178 9.93 8.95 -10.17
CA VAL A 178 9.98 7.68 -10.90
C VAL A 178 8.69 6.93 -10.62
N LEU A 179 7.78 6.94 -11.59
CA LEU A 179 6.55 6.15 -11.55
C LEU A 179 6.89 4.71 -11.96
N ASN A 180 6.88 3.81 -11.00
CA ASN A 180 7.04 2.37 -11.20
C ASN A 180 5.68 1.74 -11.45
N ASP A 181 5.31 1.58 -12.72
CA ASP A 181 4.02 1.07 -13.14
C ASP A 181 4.09 -0.43 -13.42
N ASN A 182 3.24 -1.19 -12.75
CA ASN A 182 3.10 -2.63 -12.94
C ASN A 182 1.63 -3.08 -12.98
N GLU A 183 0.71 -2.12 -13.22
CA GLU A 183 -0.74 -2.31 -13.33
C GLU A 183 -1.43 -2.84 -12.05
N MET A 184 -0.69 -2.94 -10.94
CA MET A 184 -1.14 -3.62 -9.74
C MET A 184 -0.77 -2.85 -8.46
N SER A 185 -1.76 -2.63 -7.59
CA SER A 185 -1.54 -2.38 -6.16
C SER A 185 -1.48 -3.72 -5.38
N ILE A 186 -2.18 -3.87 -4.30
CA ILE A 186 -2.45 -5.19 -3.66
C ILE A 186 -3.38 -6.01 -4.57
N SER A 187 -4.40 -5.36 -5.15
CA SER A 187 -5.30 -5.85 -6.19
C SER A 187 -5.14 -5.03 -7.48
N PRO A 188 -5.79 -5.40 -8.59
CA PRO A 188 -5.81 -4.55 -9.79
C PRO A 188 -6.21 -3.13 -9.46
N ASN A 189 -5.47 -2.16 -9.99
CA ASN A 189 -5.73 -0.75 -9.72
C ASN A 189 -7.11 -0.32 -10.22
N VAL A 190 -7.76 0.54 -9.45
CA VAL A 190 -9.08 1.11 -9.78
C VAL A 190 -9.00 2.60 -10.09
N GLY A 191 -10.00 3.11 -10.79
CA GLY A 191 -10.16 4.53 -11.06
C GLY A 191 -9.65 5.01 -12.42
N ALA A 192 -9.99 6.27 -12.74
CA ALA A 192 -9.73 6.86 -14.05
C ALA A 192 -8.23 7.05 -14.35
N LEU A 193 -7.41 7.33 -13.31
CA LEU A 193 -5.97 7.49 -13.46
C LEU A 193 -5.32 6.17 -13.87
N SER A 194 -5.69 5.06 -13.23
CA SER A 194 -5.22 3.73 -13.62
C SER A 194 -5.61 3.41 -15.06
N SER A 195 -6.85 3.68 -15.42
CA SER A 195 -7.32 3.52 -16.81
C SER A 195 -6.55 4.42 -17.81
N TYR A 196 -6.11 5.60 -17.37
CA TYR A 196 -5.28 6.49 -18.17
C TYR A 196 -3.88 5.91 -18.39
N LEU A 197 -3.22 5.44 -17.31
CA LEU A 197 -1.89 4.80 -17.39
C LEU A 197 -1.93 3.56 -18.30
N ASN A 198 -2.93 2.70 -18.14
CA ASN A 198 -3.10 1.51 -18.98
C ASN A 198 -3.27 1.86 -20.47
N ARG A 199 -3.94 2.98 -20.78
CA ARG A 199 -4.02 3.45 -22.18
C ARG A 199 -2.69 3.93 -22.74
N ILE A 200 -1.82 4.47 -21.88
CA ILE A 200 -0.44 4.82 -22.29
C ILE A 200 0.33 3.55 -22.66
N MET A 201 0.19 2.49 -21.87
CA MET A 201 0.93 1.23 -22.06
C MET A 201 0.44 0.43 -23.28
N THR A 202 -0.86 0.36 -23.50
CA THR A 202 -1.43 -0.51 -24.55
C THR A 202 -1.26 0.03 -25.98
N GLY A 203 -0.81 1.28 -26.18
CA GLY A 203 -0.36 1.86 -27.47
C GLY A 203 -1.23 1.64 -28.73
N ASP A 204 -2.11 0.67 -28.70
CA ASP A 204 -2.90 0.14 -29.83
C ASP A 204 -3.80 1.18 -30.52
N ARG A 205 -4.33 2.15 -29.75
CA ARG A 205 -5.21 3.19 -30.33
C ARG A 205 -4.42 4.24 -31.11
N VAL A 206 -3.22 4.57 -30.66
CA VAL A 206 -2.35 5.54 -31.36
C VAL A 206 -1.90 4.95 -32.69
N THR A 207 -1.52 3.68 -32.70
CA THR A 207 -1.08 2.97 -33.90
C THR A 207 -2.24 2.73 -34.87
N ARG A 208 -3.41 2.35 -34.37
CA ARG A 208 -4.64 2.19 -35.21
C ARG A 208 -5.12 3.53 -35.74
N PHE A 209 -5.21 4.56 -34.90
CA PHE A 209 -5.65 5.88 -35.35
C PHE A 209 -4.70 6.47 -36.39
N LYS A 210 -3.36 6.34 -36.20
CA LYS A 210 -2.37 6.72 -37.24
C LYS A 210 -2.55 5.93 -38.54
N SER A 211 -2.85 4.63 -38.46
CA SER A 211 -3.06 3.81 -39.64
C SER A 211 -4.38 4.13 -40.33
N GLU A 212 -5.45 4.39 -39.58
CA GLU A 212 -6.78 4.76 -40.09
C GLU A 212 -6.76 6.17 -40.72
N LEU A 213 -6.12 7.16 -40.06
CA LEU A 213 -5.92 8.49 -40.65
C LEU A 213 -5.07 8.40 -41.93
N LYS A 214 -3.99 7.66 -41.92
CA LYS A 214 -3.13 7.49 -43.11
C LYS A 214 -3.87 6.78 -44.25
N ASN A 215 -4.72 5.82 -43.94
CA ASN A 215 -5.56 5.13 -44.92
C ASN A 215 -6.70 6.02 -45.42
N PHE A 216 -7.32 6.81 -44.54
CA PHE A 216 -8.35 7.80 -44.92
C PHE A 216 -7.77 8.86 -45.86
N PHE A 217 -6.59 9.43 -45.57
CA PHE A 217 -5.95 10.41 -46.44
C PHE A 217 -5.46 9.81 -47.79
N LYS A 218 -5.08 8.53 -47.80
CA LYS A 218 -4.75 7.83 -49.06
C LYS A 218 -5.94 7.53 -49.94
N SER A 219 -7.14 7.51 -49.39
CA SER A 219 -8.38 7.20 -50.15
C SER A 219 -9.02 8.42 -50.84
N ILE A 220 -8.46 9.65 -50.68
CA ILE A 220 -8.98 10.87 -51.30
C ILE A 220 -8.11 11.23 -52.52
N PRO A 221 -8.61 11.05 -53.77
CA PRO A 221 -7.86 11.39 -54.97
C PRO A 221 -7.76 12.92 -55.17
N GLY A 222 -6.56 13.45 -55.36
CA GLY A 222 -6.32 14.78 -55.96
C GLY A 222 -5.88 15.93 -55.04
N ILE A 223 -5.56 15.71 -53.77
CA ILE A 223 -5.20 16.80 -52.84
C ILE A 223 -3.89 16.45 -52.07
N GLY A 224 -2.76 16.36 -52.79
CA GLY A 224 -1.51 15.80 -52.23
C GLY A 224 -0.70 16.75 -51.36
N GLU A 225 -0.48 18.00 -51.73
CA GLU A 225 0.52 18.86 -51.06
C GLU A 225 -0.02 19.83 -50.01
N GLN A 226 -1.25 20.30 -50.14
CA GLN A 226 -1.85 21.16 -49.13
C GLN A 226 -2.32 20.40 -47.89
N ILE A 227 -2.71 19.14 -48.05
CA ILE A 227 -3.06 18.26 -46.90
C ILE A 227 -1.84 17.81 -46.12
N LEU A 228 -0.66 17.69 -46.69
CA LEU A 228 0.57 17.39 -45.98
C LEU A 228 0.93 18.48 -44.95
N LYS A 229 0.74 19.76 -45.26
CA LYS A 229 0.91 20.86 -44.30
C LYS A 229 -0.21 20.91 -43.26
N PHE A 230 -1.45 20.63 -43.65
CA PHE A 230 -2.60 20.56 -42.74
C PHE A 230 -2.54 19.30 -41.87
N SER A 231 -2.02 18.19 -42.39
CA SER A 231 -1.78 16.96 -41.60
C SER A 231 -0.69 17.12 -40.57
N GLN A 232 0.33 17.94 -40.82
CA GLN A 232 1.34 18.30 -39.80
C GLN A 232 0.75 19.17 -38.68
N GLN A 233 -0.12 20.13 -38.98
CA GLN A 233 -0.84 20.90 -37.97
C GLN A 233 -1.88 20.09 -37.20
N ILE A 234 -2.57 19.17 -37.87
CA ILE A 234 -3.49 18.21 -37.24
C ILE A 234 -2.65 17.19 -36.43
N GLU A 235 -1.52 16.74 -36.94
CA GLU A 235 -0.63 15.82 -36.23
C GLU A 235 -0.05 16.48 -34.95
N GLU A 236 0.23 17.78 -34.95
CA GLU A 236 0.58 18.55 -33.75
C GLU A 236 -0.62 18.71 -32.80
N SER A 237 -1.80 19.01 -33.30
CA SER A 237 -3.03 19.13 -32.50
C SER A 237 -3.50 17.78 -31.95
N VAL A 238 -3.36 16.70 -32.73
CA VAL A 238 -3.68 15.33 -32.30
C VAL A 238 -2.60 14.76 -31.37
N LYS A 239 -1.34 15.17 -31.51
CA LYS A 239 -0.28 14.88 -30.54
C LYS A 239 -0.66 15.37 -29.14
N THR A 240 -1.29 16.53 -29.02
CA THR A 240 -1.74 17.10 -27.75
C THR A 240 -2.84 16.26 -27.07
N PHE A 241 -3.67 15.53 -27.86
CA PHE A 241 -4.75 14.69 -27.31
C PHE A 241 -4.36 13.21 -27.07
N VAL A 242 -3.20 12.75 -27.54
CA VAL A 242 -2.82 11.32 -27.54
C VAL A 242 -1.37 11.11 -27.07
N VAL A 243 -0.71 12.16 -26.55
CA VAL A 243 0.66 12.02 -26.03
C VAL A 243 0.64 11.27 -24.70
N PRO A 244 1.38 10.17 -24.58
CA PRO A 244 1.64 9.57 -23.29
C PRO A 244 2.18 10.64 -22.32
N GLY A 245 1.54 10.80 -21.15
CA GLY A 245 2.01 11.77 -20.17
C GLY A 245 1.42 13.17 -20.23
N ALA A 246 0.50 13.49 -21.17
CA ALA A 246 -0.11 14.81 -21.30
C ALA A 246 -0.65 15.38 -19.96
N LEU A 247 -1.24 14.54 -19.11
CA LEU A 247 -1.70 14.95 -17.78
C LEU A 247 -0.53 15.49 -16.92
N PHE A 248 0.62 14.86 -16.98
CA PHE A 248 1.78 15.28 -16.18
C PHE A 248 2.46 16.52 -16.77
N GLU A 249 2.44 16.66 -18.11
CA GLU A 249 2.94 17.85 -18.79
C GLU A 249 2.07 19.08 -18.47
N GLU A 250 0.75 18.93 -18.45
CA GLU A 250 -0.19 19.98 -18.02
C GLU A 250 -0.01 20.34 -16.53
N LEU A 251 0.40 19.39 -15.69
CA LEU A 251 0.80 19.67 -14.31
C LEU A 251 2.19 20.32 -14.19
N GLY A 252 2.91 20.54 -15.30
CA GLY A 252 4.20 21.24 -15.34
C GLY A 252 5.43 20.34 -15.24
N PHE A 253 5.28 19.03 -15.41
CA PHE A 253 6.40 18.08 -15.44
C PHE A 253 6.93 17.83 -16.85
N THR A 254 8.23 17.61 -16.96
CA THR A 254 8.79 16.95 -18.15
C THR A 254 8.54 15.46 -18.04
N TYR A 255 7.73 14.91 -18.96
CA TYR A 255 7.45 13.49 -18.98
C TYR A 255 8.48 12.71 -19.79
N VAL A 256 9.02 11.60 -19.23
CA VAL A 256 9.96 10.69 -19.87
C VAL A 256 9.44 9.26 -19.76
N GLY A 257 9.14 8.63 -20.88
CA GLY A 257 8.68 7.25 -20.88
C GLY A 257 7.56 6.95 -21.88
N PRO A 258 6.95 5.76 -21.77
CA PRO A 258 7.27 4.68 -20.83
C PRO A 258 8.61 3.98 -21.15
N LEU A 259 9.35 3.61 -20.11
CA LEU A 259 10.63 2.91 -20.18
C LEU A 259 10.48 1.43 -19.80
N GLU A 260 11.19 0.53 -20.50
CA GLU A 260 11.24 -0.90 -20.15
C GLU A 260 12.08 -1.13 -18.89
N GLY A 261 11.43 -1.37 -17.75
CA GLY A 261 12.04 -1.39 -16.42
C GLY A 261 12.95 -2.58 -16.12
N HIS A 262 12.96 -3.62 -16.99
CA HIS A 262 13.85 -4.78 -16.84
C HIS A 262 15.04 -4.78 -17.80
N ARG A 263 15.22 -3.70 -18.58
CA ARG A 263 16.38 -3.53 -19.46
C ARG A 263 17.39 -2.56 -18.86
N LEU A 264 18.38 -3.08 -18.17
CA LEU A 264 19.41 -2.28 -17.50
C LEU A 264 20.14 -1.32 -18.45
N ASP A 265 20.57 -1.78 -19.63
CA ASP A 265 21.22 -0.95 -20.64
C ASP A 265 20.39 0.29 -21.01
N TYR A 266 19.08 0.07 -21.17
CA TYR A 266 18.14 1.11 -21.53
C TYR A 266 17.84 2.05 -20.34
N LEU A 267 17.67 1.51 -19.14
CA LEU A 267 17.45 2.31 -17.91
C LEU A 267 18.64 3.20 -17.60
N LEU A 268 19.88 2.66 -17.64
CA LEU A 268 21.09 3.41 -17.36
C LEU A 268 21.24 4.61 -18.32
N LYS A 269 21.08 4.38 -19.62
CA LYS A 269 21.15 5.44 -20.63
C LYS A 269 20.10 6.53 -20.41
N ASN A 270 18.86 6.14 -20.11
CA ASN A 270 17.77 7.10 -19.91
C ASN A 270 17.94 7.88 -18.60
N PHE A 271 18.31 7.24 -17.49
CA PHE A 271 18.55 7.97 -16.23
C PHE A 271 19.76 8.90 -16.31
N GLU A 272 20.82 8.57 -17.07
CA GLU A 272 21.92 9.51 -17.34
C GLU A 272 21.44 10.76 -18.11
N ASN A 273 20.47 10.62 -19.00
CA ASN A 273 19.86 11.76 -19.67
C ASN A 273 18.94 12.54 -18.75
N VAL A 274 18.08 11.86 -17.98
CA VAL A 274 17.18 12.47 -16.99
C VAL A 274 17.95 13.27 -15.94
N LYS A 275 19.11 12.77 -15.51
CA LYS A 275 19.98 13.45 -14.54
C LYS A 275 20.43 14.85 -15.00
N LYS A 276 20.47 15.10 -16.31
CA LYS A 276 20.86 16.40 -16.91
C LYS A 276 19.70 17.37 -17.02
N LEU A 277 18.46 16.90 -16.89
CA LEU A 277 17.27 17.74 -16.98
C LEU A 277 17.13 18.62 -15.73
N GLU A 278 16.56 19.79 -15.94
CA GLU A 278 16.20 20.74 -14.90
C GLU A 278 14.67 20.83 -14.74
N GLY A 279 14.23 21.25 -13.57
CA GLY A 279 12.81 21.32 -13.22
C GLY A 279 12.25 19.96 -12.78
N PRO A 280 10.93 19.86 -12.61
CA PRO A 280 10.29 18.62 -12.21
C PRO A 280 10.17 17.65 -13.39
N VAL A 281 10.65 16.44 -13.20
CA VAL A 281 10.65 15.37 -14.21
C VAL A 281 9.85 14.19 -13.68
N LEU A 282 8.96 13.62 -14.50
CA LEU A 282 8.30 12.36 -14.22
C LEU A 282 8.81 11.29 -15.20
N VAL A 283 9.44 10.27 -14.66
CA VAL A 283 9.97 9.12 -15.41
C VAL A 283 9.02 7.95 -15.21
N HIS A 284 8.34 7.53 -16.26
CA HIS A 284 7.42 6.39 -16.25
C HIS A 284 8.18 5.12 -16.62
N VAL A 285 8.26 4.18 -15.70
CA VAL A 285 8.98 2.90 -15.86
C VAL A 285 7.98 1.76 -15.70
N ILE A 286 7.94 0.87 -16.70
CA ILE A 286 7.08 -0.31 -16.70
C ILE A 286 7.86 -1.50 -16.15
N THR A 287 7.35 -2.13 -15.11
CA THR A 287 7.94 -3.33 -14.49
C THR A 287 6.94 -4.46 -14.37
N GLN A 288 7.44 -5.67 -14.16
CA GLN A 288 6.64 -6.85 -13.89
C GLN A 288 6.77 -7.25 -12.43
N LYS A 289 5.66 -7.24 -11.70
CA LYS A 289 5.58 -7.71 -10.32
C LYS A 289 5.93 -9.20 -10.23
N GLY A 290 6.76 -9.60 -9.28
CA GLY A 290 7.16 -11.00 -9.11
C GLY A 290 8.26 -11.49 -10.05
N ARG A 291 8.86 -10.61 -10.87
CA ARG A 291 9.84 -10.93 -11.90
C ARG A 291 10.93 -11.89 -11.43
N GLY A 292 11.10 -13.01 -12.15
CA GLY A 292 12.10 -14.03 -11.87
C GLY A 292 11.66 -15.11 -10.87
N TYR A 293 10.41 -15.07 -10.38
CA TYR A 293 9.83 -16.14 -9.59
C TYR A 293 8.45 -16.51 -10.12
N LYS A 294 8.34 -17.65 -10.79
CA LYS A 294 7.15 -18.07 -11.54
C LYS A 294 5.83 -17.90 -10.79
N PHE A 295 5.78 -18.38 -9.55
CA PHE A 295 4.54 -18.30 -8.75
C PHE A 295 4.13 -16.87 -8.42
N ALA A 296 5.10 -15.97 -8.22
CA ALA A 296 4.85 -14.57 -7.97
C ALA A 296 4.48 -13.78 -9.24
N GLU A 297 4.96 -14.21 -10.41
CA GLU A 297 4.55 -13.67 -11.71
C GLU A 297 3.10 -14.07 -12.04
N GLU A 298 2.73 -15.33 -11.78
CA GLU A 298 1.40 -15.88 -12.06
C GLU A 298 0.32 -15.37 -11.08
N ASN A 299 0.68 -15.09 -9.82
CA ASN A 299 -0.26 -14.65 -8.78
C ASN A 299 0.36 -13.59 -7.87
N SER A 300 0.69 -12.44 -8.42
CA SER A 300 1.34 -11.35 -7.69
C SER A 300 0.56 -10.82 -6.49
N PRO A 301 -0.78 -10.85 -6.40
CA PRO A 301 -1.51 -10.47 -5.20
C PRO A 301 -1.16 -11.33 -3.98
N THR A 302 -1.12 -12.64 -4.12
CA THR A 302 -0.75 -13.56 -3.04
C THR A 302 0.67 -13.30 -2.53
N TYR A 303 1.60 -12.97 -3.44
CA TYR A 303 3.00 -12.69 -3.10
C TYR A 303 3.28 -11.20 -2.82
N HIS A 304 2.25 -10.37 -2.75
CA HIS A 304 2.44 -8.98 -2.33
C HIS A 304 2.95 -8.90 -0.89
N GLY A 305 2.33 -9.65 0.03
CA GLY A 305 2.75 -9.78 1.43
C GLY A 305 2.52 -11.20 1.89
N ILE A 306 3.51 -12.08 1.71
CA ILE A 306 3.40 -13.52 1.94
C ILE A 306 3.99 -13.93 3.30
N ALA A 307 3.36 -14.88 3.96
CA ALA A 307 3.93 -15.62 5.10
C ALA A 307 5.07 -16.55 4.63
N PRO A 308 5.87 -17.12 5.54
CA PRO A 308 6.87 -18.12 5.17
C PRO A 308 6.29 -19.21 4.27
N PHE A 309 7.04 -19.58 3.23
CA PHE A 309 6.58 -20.49 2.18
C PHE A 309 7.72 -21.40 1.68
N ASP A 310 7.35 -22.47 0.99
CA ASP A 310 8.27 -23.36 0.31
C ASP A 310 8.60 -22.81 -1.09
N VAL A 311 9.89 -22.64 -1.39
CA VAL A 311 10.35 -22.01 -2.65
C VAL A 311 10.02 -22.84 -3.88
N GLU A 312 10.06 -24.19 -3.76
CA GLU A 312 9.86 -25.08 -4.90
C GLU A 312 8.39 -25.19 -5.31
N THR A 313 7.49 -25.14 -4.32
CA THR A 313 6.04 -25.28 -4.53
C THR A 313 5.28 -23.96 -4.53
N GLY A 314 5.87 -22.89 -4.00
CA GLY A 314 5.22 -21.61 -3.80
C GLY A 314 4.17 -21.58 -2.68
N GLN A 315 3.94 -22.70 -1.99
CA GLN A 315 2.90 -22.83 -0.98
C GLN A 315 3.34 -22.30 0.38
N THR A 316 2.46 -21.56 1.04
CA THR A 316 2.69 -21.11 2.41
C THR A 316 2.74 -22.28 3.37
N LEU A 317 3.61 -22.18 4.38
CA LEU A 317 3.71 -23.21 5.41
C LEU A 317 2.40 -23.32 6.19
N PRO A 318 1.97 -24.54 6.57
CA PRO A 318 0.73 -24.75 7.31
C PRO A 318 0.70 -23.97 8.63
N SER A 319 -0.42 -23.33 8.93
CA SER A 319 -0.65 -22.72 10.24
C SER A 319 -0.84 -23.81 11.31
N VAL A 320 -0.23 -23.60 12.47
CA VAL A 320 -0.38 -24.49 13.63
C VAL A 320 -1.81 -24.43 14.20
N ASN A 321 -2.47 -23.27 14.12
CA ASN A 321 -3.83 -23.07 14.61
C ASN A 321 -4.84 -23.24 13.47
N PRO A 322 -5.76 -24.24 13.51
CA PRO A 322 -6.78 -24.45 12.50
C PRO A 322 -7.97 -23.50 12.57
N ALA A 323 -8.12 -22.72 13.65
CA ALA A 323 -9.24 -21.80 13.81
C ALA A 323 -9.31 -20.79 12.65
N PRO A 324 -10.51 -20.32 12.24
CA PRO A 324 -10.63 -19.27 11.25
C PRO A 324 -10.01 -17.96 11.78
N SER A 325 -9.51 -17.12 10.88
CA SER A 325 -9.06 -15.78 11.26
C SER A 325 -10.24 -14.84 11.52
N TYR A 326 -10.01 -13.77 12.30
CA TYR A 326 -11.01 -12.72 12.49
C TYR A 326 -11.46 -12.12 11.16
N THR A 327 -10.54 -11.91 10.24
CA THR A 327 -10.80 -11.43 8.86
C THR A 327 -11.73 -12.37 8.09
N GLU A 328 -11.52 -13.71 8.20
CA GLU A 328 -12.40 -14.70 7.56
C GLU A 328 -13.81 -14.70 8.18
N ILE A 329 -13.91 -14.58 9.50
CA ILE A 329 -15.20 -14.47 10.22
C ILE A 329 -15.92 -13.19 9.82
N PHE A 330 -15.22 -12.06 9.78
CA PHE A 330 -15.77 -10.79 9.30
C PHE A 330 -16.38 -10.93 7.90
N GLY A 331 -15.58 -11.41 6.92
CA GLY A 331 -16.03 -11.51 5.53
C GLY A 331 -17.23 -12.46 5.34
N ARG A 332 -17.25 -13.59 6.07
CA ARG A 332 -18.40 -14.52 6.08
C ARG A 332 -19.64 -13.87 6.66
N THR A 333 -19.52 -13.23 7.83
CA THR A 333 -20.63 -12.59 8.52
C THR A 333 -21.20 -11.42 7.72
N MET A 334 -20.34 -10.61 7.11
CA MET A 334 -20.76 -9.53 6.22
C MET A 334 -21.59 -10.04 5.04
N THR A 335 -21.17 -11.15 4.43
CA THR A 335 -21.89 -11.76 3.31
C THR A 335 -23.27 -12.29 3.75
N GLU A 336 -23.33 -12.91 4.94
CA GLU A 336 -24.57 -13.43 5.54
C GLU A 336 -25.55 -12.31 5.90
N LEU A 337 -25.09 -11.25 6.57
CA LEU A 337 -25.93 -10.10 6.92
C LEU A 337 -26.46 -9.36 5.69
N ALA A 338 -25.63 -9.19 4.66
CA ALA A 338 -26.04 -8.54 3.42
C ALA A 338 -27.01 -9.37 2.57
N ALA A 339 -27.05 -10.68 2.74
CA ALA A 339 -28.09 -11.51 2.12
C ALA A 339 -29.48 -11.29 2.76
N ALA A 340 -29.50 -10.94 4.05
CA ALA A 340 -30.73 -10.66 4.80
C ALA A 340 -31.18 -9.18 4.71
N ASP A 341 -30.24 -8.23 4.51
CA ASP A 341 -30.54 -6.80 4.42
C ASP A 341 -29.84 -6.17 3.18
N SER A 342 -30.67 -5.77 2.23
CA SER A 342 -30.19 -5.17 0.96
C SER A 342 -29.58 -3.77 1.12
N ARG A 343 -29.76 -3.10 2.26
CA ARG A 343 -29.15 -1.78 2.55
C ARG A 343 -27.67 -1.87 2.88
N ILE A 344 -27.19 -3.06 3.30
CA ILE A 344 -25.78 -3.25 3.67
C ILE A 344 -24.90 -3.21 2.42
N VAL A 345 -23.94 -2.30 2.43
CA VAL A 345 -22.92 -2.13 1.39
C VAL A 345 -21.51 -2.19 2.01
N ALA A 346 -20.54 -2.69 1.28
CA ALA A 346 -19.16 -2.78 1.74
C ALA A 346 -18.27 -1.81 0.98
N VAL A 347 -17.45 -1.07 1.70
CA VAL A 347 -16.46 -0.13 1.16
C VAL A 347 -15.07 -0.51 1.69
N THR A 348 -14.07 -0.51 0.81
CA THR A 348 -12.67 -0.73 1.21
C THR A 348 -11.74 0.17 0.40
N ALA A 349 -10.49 0.31 0.84
CA ALA A 349 -9.47 1.13 0.21
C ALA A 349 -8.29 0.25 -0.26
N ALA A 350 -8.41 -0.38 -1.43
CA ALA A 350 -7.44 -1.30 -2.04
C ALA A 350 -7.11 -2.54 -1.19
N MET A 351 -8.01 -2.96 -0.30
CA MET A 351 -7.75 -4.03 0.68
C MET A 351 -8.82 -5.14 0.66
N CYS A 352 -9.43 -5.43 -0.49
CA CYS A 352 -10.50 -6.42 -0.62
C CYS A 352 -10.12 -7.78 -0.01
N GLU A 353 -9.00 -8.34 -0.44
CA GLU A 353 -8.48 -9.63 0.05
C GLU A 353 -8.05 -9.52 1.51
N GLY A 354 -7.32 -8.47 1.85
CA GLY A 354 -6.77 -8.24 3.17
C GLY A 354 -7.82 -8.04 4.26
N THR A 355 -9.00 -7.54 3.92
CA THR A 355 -10.15 -7.38 4.83
C THR A 355 -11.18 -8.51 4.73
N GLY A 356 -10.94 -9.54 3.87
CA GLY A 356 -11.83 -10.70 3.74
C GLY A 356 -13.12 -10.45 2.96
N LEU A 357 -13.21 -9.35 2.22
CA LEU A 357 -14.41 -8.96 1.47
C LEU A 357 -14.58 -9.67 0.11
N GLU A 358 -13.68 -10.59 -0.27
CA GLU A 358 -13.78 -11.30 -1.56
C GLU A 358 -15.10 -12.06 -1.75
N LYS A 359 -15.58 -12.73 -0.69
CA LYS A 359 -16.86 -13.45 -0.73
C LYS A 359 -18.02 -12.49 -0.90
N PHE A 360 -17.99 -11.36 -0.18
CA PHE A 360 -18.99 -10.31 -0.30
C PHE A 360 -19.01 -9.74 -1.74
N ARG A 361 -17.85 -9.40 -2.30
CA ARG A 361 -17.70 -8.89 -3.67
C ARG A 361 -18.29 -9.86 -4.71
N LYS A 362 -18.05 -11.17 -4.54
CA LYS A 362 -18.59 -12.20 -5.44
C LYS A 362 -20.11 -12.37 -5.30
N ALA A 363 -20.63 -12.34 -4.08
CA ALA A 363 -22.05 -12.53 -3.79
C ALA A 363 -22.90 -11.27 -4.09
N HIS A 364 -22.35 -10.09 -3.85
CA HIS A 364 -23.04 -8.80 -3.93
C HIS A 364 -22.23 -7.75 -4.71
N PRO A 365 -21.87 -7.98 -6.00
CA PRO A 365 -20.96 -7.09 -6.75
C PRO A 365 -21.48 -5.66 -6.90
N GLY A 366 -22.79 -5.44 -6.97
CA GLY A 366 -23.41 -4.11 -7.04
C GLY A 366 -23.43 -3.34 -5.72
N ARG A 367 -22.98 -3.95 -4.63
CA ARG A 367 -22.95 -3.36 -3.27
C ARG A 367 -21.54 -3.37 -2.66
N PHE A 368 -20.53 -3.60 -3.48
CA PHE A 368 -19.13 -3.58 -3.10
C PHE A 368 -18.41 -2.45 -3.82
N TYR A 369 -17.69 -1.64 -3.05
CA TYR A 369 -16.93 -0.48 -3.54
C TYR A 369 -15.48 -0.55 -3.06
N ASP A 370 -14.54 -0.65 -4.00
CA ASP A 370 -13.13 -0.43 -3.76
C ASP A 370 -12.76 0.95 -4.32
N VAL A 371 -12.32 1.84 -3.46
CA VAL A 371 -12.00 3.23 -3.84
C VAL A 371 -10.52 3.45 -4.17
N GLY A 372 -9.72 2.37 -4.22
CA GLY A 372 -8.27 2.47 -4.31
C GLY A 372 -7.63 2.89 -2.99
N ILE A 373 -6.37 3.31 -3.00
CA ILE A 373 -5.68 3.77 -1.79
C ILE A 373 -6.14 5.20 -1.45
N ALA A 374 -7.38 5.32 -0.94
CA ALA A 374 -8.05 6.61 -0.70
C ALA A 374 -8.99 6.51 0.52
N GLU A 375 -8.41 6.40 1.72
CA GLU A 375 -9.14 6.18 2.96
C GLU A 375 -10.11 7.35 3.27
N GLN A 376 -9.71 8.59 2.99
CA GLN A 376 -10.57 9.77 3.15
C GLN A 376 -11.81 9.67 2.25
N LEU A 377 -11.60 9.30 0.98
CA LEU A 377 -12.70 9.10 0.03
C LEU A 377 -13.63 7.98 0.51
N ALA A 378 -13.08 6.85 1.02
CA ALA A 378 -13.87 5.74 1.52
C ALA A 378 -14.87 6.19 2.60
N VAL A 379 -14.43 7.02 3.55
CA VAL A 379 -15.26 7.49 4.65
C VAL A 379 -16.31 8.50 4.18
N THR A 380 -15.92 9.52 3.41
CA THR A 380 -16.88 10.51 2.89
C THR A 380 -17.90 9.87 1.92
N PHE A 381 -17.45 8.93 1.08
CA PHE A 381 -18.33 8.15 0.21
C PHE A 381 -19.34 7.32 1.00
N ALA A 382 -18.89 6.67 2.08
CA ALA A 382 -19.78 5.94 2.98
C ALA A 382 -20.79 6.87 3.67
N ALA A 383 -20.36 8.07 4.09
CA ALA A 383 -21.27 9.08 4.64
C ALA A 383 -22.37 9.46 3.63
N GLY A 384 -22.00 9.68 2.36
CA GLY A 384 -22.97 9.93 1.28
C GLY A 384 -23.96 8.77 1.09
N LEU A 385 -23.50 7.52 1.11
CA LEU A 385 -24.38 6.35 1.01
C LEU A 385 -25.35 6.25 2.21
N ALA A 386 -24.87 6.59 3.40
CA ALA A 386 -25.68 6.58 4.62
C ALA A 386 -26.78 7.64 4.61
N THR A 387 -26.55 8.83 4.01
CA THR A 387 -27.60 9.86 3.85
C THR A 387 -28.74 9.40 2.94
N GLU A 388 -28.48 8.49 2.01
CA GLU A 388 -29.46 7.90 1.12
C GLU A 388 -30.12 6.61 1.71
N GLY A 389 -29.93 6.36 3.01
CA GLY A 389 -30.59 5.28 3.74
C GLY A 389 -29.92 3.91 3.62
N LEU A 390 -28.70 3.83 3.08
CA LEU A 390 -27.90 2.62 3.09
C LEU A 390 -27.14 2.47 4.42
N THR A 391 -26.63 1.27 4.67
CA THR A 391 -25.82 0.95 5.84
C THR A 391 -24.42 0.55 5.38
N PRO A 392 -23.53 1.51 5.17
CA PRO A 392 -22.17 1.23 4.69
C PRO A 392 -21.28 0.68 5.80
N VAL A 393 -20.53 -0.37 5.48
CA VAL A 393 -19.47 -0.94 6.30
C VAL A 393 -18.14 -0.67 5.64
N VAL A 394 -17.33 0.18 6.27
CA VAL A 394 -16.00 0.61 5.79
C VAL A 394 -14.95 -0.29 6.43
N ALA A 395 -14.34 -1.19 5.66
CA ALA A 395 -13.34 -2.13 6.13
C ALA A 395 -11.93 -1.64 5.75
N ILE A 396 -11.19 -1.18 6.75
CA ILE A 396 -9.85 -0.60 6.61
C ILE A 396 -8.98 -1.04 7.79
N TYR A 397 -7.67 -1.22 7.56
CA TYR A 397 -6.73 -1.51 8.65
C TYR A 397 -6.60 -0.34 9.62
N SER A 398 -6.47 -0.64 10.90
CA SER A 398 -6.39 0.34 11.98
C SER A 398 -5.36 1.44 11.70
N THR A 399 -4.15 1.07 11.28
CA THR A 399 -3.08 2.03 10.97
C THR A 399 -3.41 2.95 9.80
N PHE A 400 -4.17 2.48 8.79
CA PHE A 400 -4.51 3.28 7.62
C PHE A 400 -5.76 4.16 7.84
N LEU A 401 -6.68 3.73 8.70
CA LEU A 401 -7.89 4.49 9.01
C LEU A 401 -7.57 5.86 9.65
N GLN A 402 -6.42 6.01 10.30
CA GLN A 402 -6.00 7.30 10.87
C GLN A 402 -5.89 8.42 9.82
N ARG A 403 -5.73 8.11 8.52
CA ARG A 403 -5.76 9.09 7.43
C ARG A 403 -7.10 9.77 7.24
N ALA A 404 -8.18 9.10 7.64
CA ALA A 404 -9.55 9.58 7.47
C ALA A 404 -10.15 10.13 8.77
N TYR A 405 -9.33 10.50 9.76
CA TYR A 405 -9.80 10.98 11.05
C TYR A 405 -10.75 12.17 10.95
N ASP A 406 -10.40 13.16 10.13
CA ASP A 406 -11.26 14.34 9.90
C ASP A 406 -12.60 13.94 9.30
N GLN A 407 -12.60 13.07 8.29
CA GLN A 407 -13.83 12.61 7.62
C GLN A 407 -14.72 11.77 8.58
N ILE A 408 -14.11 10.98 9.47
CA ILE A 408 -14.88 10.24 10.49
C ILE A 408 -15.57 11.24 11.44
N LEU A 409 -14.85 12.26 11.90
CA LEU A 409 -15.41 13.30 12.78
C LEU A 409 -16.47 14.12 12.05
N HIS A 410 -16.06 14.80 10.97
CA HIS A 410 -16.83 15.83 10.31
C HIS A 410 -17.99 15.26 9.49
N ASP A 411 -17.70 14.28 8.62
CA ASP A 411 -18.69 13.79 7.66
C ASP A 411 -19.61 12.72 8.25
N VAL A 412 -19.17 11.98 9.29
CA VAL A 412 -19.94 10.88 9.86
C VAL A 412 -20.46 11.22 11.27
N CYS A 413 -19.56 11.49 12.23
CA CYS A 413 -19.96 11.58 13.64
C CYS A 413 -20.77 12.84 13.95
N LEU A 414 -20.42 14.00 13.43
CA LEU A 414 -21.18 15.23 13.64
C LEU A 414 -22.59 15.15 13.05
N GLN A 415 -22.73 14.43 11.94
CA GLN A 415 -24.03 14.21 11.27
C GLN A 415 -24.80 13.00 11.84
N ASN A 416 -24.19 12.22 12.75
CA ASN A 416 -24.75 11.00 13.31
C ASN A 416 -25.19 9.96 12.25
N LEU A 417 -24.38 9.76 11.23
CA LEU A 417 -24.70 8.84 10.14
C LEU A 417 -24.37 7.39 10.52
N PRO A 418 -25.21 6.41 10.15
CA PRO A 418 -25.04 4.99 10.51
C PRO A 418 -23.95 4.30 9.67
N VAL A 419 -22.73 4.76 9.77
CA VAL A 419 -21.55 4.17 9.13
C VAL A 419 -20.88 3.21 10.12
N VAL A 420 -20.59 2.00 9.68
CA VAL A 420 -19.86 1.00 10.46
C VAL A 420 -18.40 0.95 10.00
N PHE A 421 -17.47 1.20 10.91
CA PHE A 421 -16.04 1.06 10.67
C PHE A 421 -15.56 -0.30 11.15
N ALA A 422 -15.28 -1.21 10.23
CA ALA A 422 -14.64 -2.50 10.51
C ALA A 422 -13.12 -2.31 10.50
N VAL A 423 -12.56 -2.12 11.70
CA VAL A 423 -11.15 -1.77 11.90
C VAL A 423 -10.33 -3.04 12.08
N ASP A 424 -9.82 -3.56 10.97
CA ASP A 424 -8.98 -4.76 10.95
C ASP A 424 -7.54 -4.44 11.38
N ARG A 425 -6.78 -5.42 11.84
CA ARG A 425 -5.40 -5.28 12.33
C ARG A 425 -5.28 -4.30 13.49
N ALA A 426 -6.25 -4.27 14.38
CA ALA A 426 -6.16 -3.51 15.61
C ALA A 426 -5.20 -4.17 16.61
N GLY A 427 -4.47 -3.37 17.38
CA GLY A 427 -3.47 -3.86 18.32
C GLY A 427 -2.10 -4.12 17.67
N ILE A 428 -1.35 -5.07 18.22
CA ILE A 428 -0.03 -5.44 17.73
C ILE A 428 -0.18 -6.34 16.50
N VAL A 429 0.52 -5.97 15.43
CA VAL A 429 0.44 -6.65 14.14
C VAL A 429 1.67 -7.52 13.84
N GLY A 430 2.83 -7.19 14.44
CA GLY A 430 4.06 -7.99 14.34
C GLY A 430 5.03 -7.50 13.25
N GLU A 431 5.27 -8.31 12.26
CA GLU A 431 6.45 -8.29 11.40
C GLU A 431 6.61 -7.02 10.54
N ASP A 432 5.52 -6.32 10.23
CA ASP A 432 5.57 -5.06 9.47
C ASP A 432 6.03 -3.86 10.30
N GLY A 433 6.24 -4.07 11.60
CA GLY A 433 6.90 -3.13 12.50
C GLY A 433 6.07 -1.89 12.85
N ALA A 434 6.76 -0.84 13.29
CA ALA A 434 6.16 0.34 13.92
C ALA A 434 5.13 1.08 13.03
N THR A 435 5.24 1.00 11.72
CA THR A 435 4.36 1.72 10.78
C THR A 435 3.00 1.05 10.60
N HIS A 436 2.87 -0.23 10.99
CA HIS A 436 1.66 -1.03 10.74
C HIS A 436 0.93 -1.45 12.03
N GLN A 437 1.43 -1.07 13.21
CA GLN A 437 0.77 -1.37 14.48
C GLN A 437 -0.56 -0.60 14.59
N GLY A 438 -1.64 -1.31 14.97
CA GLY A 438 -2.98 -0.74 15.15
C GLY A 438 -3.21 -0.23 16.58
N LEU A 439 -2.33 0.63 17.08
CA LEU A 439 -2.33 1.05 18.49
C LEU A 439 -3.11 2.34 18.76
N PHE A 440 -3.33 3.18 17.75
CA PHE A 440 -3.83 4.53 17.94
C PHE A 440 -5.34 4.69 17.73
N ASP A 441 -6.02 3.72 17.14
CA ASP A 441 -7.44 3.78 16.83
C ASP A 441 -8.29 4.05 18.07
N LEU A 442 -8.02 3.36 19.19
CA LEU A 442 -8.69 3.64 20.47
C LEU A 442 -8.52 5.10 20.91
N SER A 443 -7.31 5.63 20.77
CA SER A 443 -6.97 6.97 21.25
C SER A 443 -7.68 8.06 20.47
N TYR A 444 -7.73 7.96 19.13
CA TYR A 444 -8.32 9.01 18.32
C TYR A 444 -9.84 8.82 18.10
N LEU A 445 -10.35 7.59 18.08
CA LEU A 445 -11.79 7.35 17.87
C LEU A 445 -12.62 7.62 19.14
N ARG A 446 -12.11 7.30 20.34
CA ARG A 446 -12.86 7.48 21.59
C ARG A 446 -13.26 8.90 21.91
N ASN A 447 -12.61 9.89 21.29
CA ASN A 447 -12.91 11.30 21.50
C ASN A 447 -14.01 11.82 20.56
N LEU A 448 -14.46 10.99 19.60
CA LEU A 448 -15.45 11.38 18.62
C LEU A 448 -16.86 11.31 19.19
N PRO A 449 -17.70 12.30 18.95
CA PRO A 449 -19.08 12.32 19.47
C PRO A 449 -19.91 11.22 18.80
N ARG A 450 -20.81 10.61 19.58
CA ARG A 450 -21.80 9.63 19.11
C ARG A 450 -21.23 8.33 18.55
N LEU A 451 -19.90 8.16 18.48
CA LEU A 451 -19.28 6.95 18.00
C LEU A 451 -19.35 5.84 19.06
N VAL A 452 -20.01 4.75 18.72
CA VAL A 452 -20.01 3.53 19.55
C VAL A 452 -18.77 2.72 19.19
N MET A 453 -17.95 2.37 20.18
CA MET A 453 -16.75 1.55 19.99
C MET A 453 -16.94 0.16 20.56
N MET A 454 -16.62 -0.86 19.78
CA MET A 454 -16.74 -2.27 20.14
C MET A 454 -15.42 -2.99 19.90
N ALA A 455 -15.12 -3.97 20.75
CA ALA A 455 -13.96 -4.86 20.59
C ALA A 455 -14.37 -6.27 21.03
N PRO A 456 -14.45 -7.25 20.13
CA PRO A 456 -14.90 -8.60 20.44
C PRO A 456 -13.86 -9.36 21.24
N LYS A 457 -14.31 -10.18 22.21
CA LYS A 457 -13.47 -11.09 22.98
C LYS A 457 -13.03 -12.32 22.16
N ASP A 458 -13.83 -12.71 21.18
CA ASP A 458 -13.61 -13.87 20.32
C ASP A 458 -14.32 -13.70 18.96
N GLU A 459 -14.11 -14.66 18.08
CA GLU A 459 -14.68 -14.65 16.73
C GLU A 459 -16.20 -14.79 16.69
N ASN A 460 -16.82 -15.40 17.69
CA ASN A 460 -18.28 -15.51 17.78
C ASN A 460 -18.90 -14.16 18.16
N GLU A 461 -18.33 -13.49 19.15
CA GLU A 461 -18.78 -12.15 19.56
C GLU A 461 -18.62 -11.13 18.43
N LEU A 462 -17.57 -11.24 17.57
CA LEU A 462 -17.44 -10.40 16.38
C LEU A 462 -18.68 -10.48 15.47
N ARG A 463 -19.26 -11.66 15.28
CA ARG A 463 -20.49 -11.84 14.49
C ARG A 463 -21.67 -11.08 15.09
N HIS A 464 -21.85 -11.19 16.40
CA HIS A 464 -22.91 -10.49 17.12
C HIS A 464 -22.71 -8.96 17.11
N MET A 465 -21.48 -8.50 17.27
CA MET A 465 -21.15 -7.07 17.18
C MET A 465 -21.42 -6.50 15.79
N LEU A 466 -21.12 -7.24 14.71
CA LEU A 466 -21.44 -6.81 13.34
C LEU A 466 -22.95 -6.65 13.14
N LYS A 467 -23.76 -7.62 13.59
CA LYS A 467 -25.23 -7.50 13.54
C LYS A 467 -25.73 -6.31 14.36
N THR A 468 -25.16 -6.10 15.54
CA THR A 468 -25.50 -4.98 16.41
C THR A 468 -25.17 -3.65 15.72
N ALA A 469 -23.98 -3.56 15.11
CA ALA A 469 -23.50 -2.33 14.45
C ALA A 469 -24.37 -1.93 13.26
N VAL A 470 -24.72 -2.86 12.37
CA VAL A 470 -25.56 -2.56 11.20
C VAL A 470 -26.99 -2.18 11.57
N GLY A 471 -27.44 -2.54 12.77
CA GLY A 471 -28.75 -2.17 13.32
C GLY A 471 -28.73 -0.97 14.27
N CYS A 472 -27.56 -0.40 14.58
CA CYS A 472 -27.40 0.61 15.63
C CYS A 472 -28.03 1.96 15.31
N GLY A 473 -28.07 2.37 14.02
CA GLY A 473 -28.59 3.67 13.61
C GLY A 473 -27.68 4.87 13.96
N SER A 474 -26.46 4.64 14.41
CA SER A 474 -25.43 5.63 14.76
C SER A 474 -24.07 5.15 14.27
N PRO A 475 -23.03 6.02 14.21
CA PRO A 475 -21.70 5.58 13.85
C PRO A 475 -21.14 4.54 14.81
N VAL A 476 -20.57 3.46 14.27
CA VAL A 476 -20.01 2.37 15.06
C VAL A 476 -18.61 2.02 14.56
N SER A 477 -17.67 1.77 15.47
CA SER A 477 -16.37 1.19 15.18
C SER A 477 -16.27 -0.18 15.87
N ILE A 478 -15.96 -1.22 15.08
CA ILE A 478 -15.63 -2.56 15.59
C ILE A 478 -14.17 -2.82 15.27
N ARG A 479 -13.34 -2.96 16.30
CA ARG A 479 -11.92 -3.24 16.13
C ARG A 479 -11.59 -4.68 16.48
N TYR A 480 -10.83 -5.35 15.62
CA TYR A 480 -10.42 -6.75 15.82
C TYR A 480 -8.98 -6.98 15.34
N PRO A 481 -8.27 -7.96 15.95
CA PRO A 481 -6.85 -8.15 15.68
C PRO A 481 -6.60 -8.89 14.35
N ARG A 482 -5.35 -8.78 13.87
CA ARG A 482 -4.81 -9.69 12.87
C ARG A 482 -4.57 -11.06 13.50
N GLY A 483 -5.02 -12.13 12.88
CA GLY A 483 -4.69 -13.49 13.30
C GLY A 483 -5.86 -14.44 13.38
N LYS A 484 -5.57 -15.62 13.90
CA LYS A 484 -6.56 -16.68 14.10
C LYS A 484 -7.41 -16.40 15.33
N GLY A 485 -8.68 -16.83 15.28
CA GLY A 485 -9.57 -16.83 16.43
C GLY A 485 -9.11 -17.79 17.53
N VAL A 486 -9.82 -17.76 18.64
CA VAL A 486 -9.60 -18.63 19.80
C VAL A 486 -10.04 -20.07 19.52
N GLY A 487 -10.95 -20.26 18.56
CA GLY A 487 -11.53 -21.56 18.20
C GLY A 487 -12.81 -21.86 18.96
N VAL A 488 -13.56 -20.83 19.39
CA VAL A 488 -14.85 -21.03 20.07
C VAL A 488 -15.92 -21.51 19.08
N PRO A 489 -16.90 -22.31 19.55
CA PRO A 489 -18.07 -22.67 18.75
C PRO A 489 -18.82 -21.41 18.31
N LEU A 490 -19.20 -21.35 17.05
CA LEU A 490 -20.02 -20.26 16.52
C LEU A 490 -21.50 -20.57 16.75
N ASP A 491 -22.25 -19.60 17.27
CA ASP A 491 -23.67 -19.72 17.44
C ASP A 491 -24.39 -19.93 16.09
N SER A 492 -25.46 -20.73 16.10
CA SER A 492 -26.27 -20.97 14.89
C SER A 492 -26.97 -19.69 14.41
N GLU A 493 -27.35 -18.81 15.32
CA GLU A 493 -27.98 -17.53 15.04
C GLU A 493 -27.11 -16.36 15.45
N ILE A 494 -27.04 -15.35 14.61
CA ILE A 494 -26.39 -14.09 14.97
C ILE A 494 -27.44 -13.22 15.70
N THR A 495 -27.13 -12.80 16.93
CA THR A 495 -28.01 -11.98 17.76
C THR A 495 -27.42 -10.58 17.95
N THR A 496 -28.22 -9.63 18.42
CA THR A 496 -27.75 -8.29 18.80
C THR A 496 -27.31 -8.30 20.27
N LEU A 497 -26.26 -7.51 20.54
CA LEU A 497 -25.74 -7.31 21.89
C LEU A 497 -26.28 -6.01 22.50
N PRO A 498 -26.54 -5.98 23.82
CA PRO A 498 -26.97 -4.77 24.50
C PRO A 498 -25.82 -3.76 24.59
N LEU A 499 -26.03 -2.57 24.03
CA LEU A 499 -25.05 -1.47 24.10
C LEU A 499 -24.90 -0.96 25.55
N GLY A 500 -23.67 -0.57 25.91
CA GLY A 500 -23.37 0.01 27.22
C GLY A 500 -23.36 -1.00 28.38
N ARG A 501 -23.38 -2.30 28.11
CA ARG A 501 -23.22 -3.35 29.13
C ARG A 501 -21.83 -3.98 29.02
N GLY A 502 -21.16 -4.12 30.18
CA GLY A 502 -19.93 -4.89 30.33
C GLY A 502 -20.23 -6.30 30.85
N GLU A 503 -19.31 -7.21 30.60
CA GLU A 503 -19.31 -8.57 31.17
C GLU A 503 -18.33 -8.62 32.34
N VAL A 504 -18.76 -9.14 33.49
CA VAL A 504 -17.89 -9.40 34.65
C VAL A 504 -17.22 -10.75 34.45
N LEU A 505 -15.92 -10.75 34.20
CA LEU A 505 -15.15 -11.98 33.95
C LEU A 505 -14.72 -12.65 35.26
N HIS A 506 -14.42 -11.85 36.30
CA HIS A 506 -14.06 -12.31 37.62
C HIS A 506 -14.67 -11.42 38.69
N GLU A 507 -15.32 -12.02 39.66
CA GLU A 507 -15.79 -11.31 40.83
C GLU A 507 -14.64 -11.02 41.79
N GLY A 508 -14.68 -9.87 42.49
CA GLY A 508 -13.67 -9.46 43.44
C GLY A 508 -14.11 -8.24 44.25
N THR A 509 -13.44 -8.01 45.38
CA THR A 509 -13.79 -6.93 46.31
C THR A 509 -12.76 -5.82 46.43
N ASP A 510 -11.53 -6.10 46.07
CA ASP A 510 -10.39 -5.21 46.39
C ASP A 510 -9.99 -4.34 45.19
N LEU A 511 -10.16 -4.81 43.96
CA LEU A 511 -9.73 -4.15 42.74
C LEU A 511 -10.72 -4.39 41.60
N ALA A 512 -11.07 -3.34 40.89
CA ALA A 512 -11.79 -3.45 39.61
C ALA A 512 -10.81 -3.12 38.47
N THR A 513 -10.59 -4.10 37.59
CA THR A 513 -9.84 -3.90 36.34
C THR A 513 -10.84 -3.90 35.19
N VAL A 514 -10.91 -2.79 34.46
CA VAL A 514 -11.74 -2.66 33.27
C VAL A 514 -10.85 -2.70 32.05
N SER A 515 -11.10 -3.64 31.16
CA SER A 515 -10.32 -3.82 29.92
C SER A 515 -11.24 -4.12 28.75
N TYR A 516 -10.71 -3.93 27.53
CA TYR A 516 -11.34 -4.46 26.32
C TYR A 516 -11.05 -5.96 26.22
N THR A 517 -12.06 -6.75 25.94
CA THR A 517 -12.01 -8.21 26.03
C THR A 517 -11.02 -8.88 25.07
N HIS A 518 -10.69 -8.26 23.95
CA HIS A 518 -9.72 -8.82 22.99
C HIS A 518 -8.26 -8.85 23.50
N LEU A 519 -7.91 -8.10 24.55
CA LEU A 519 -6.59 -8.16 25.18
C LEU A 519 -6.26 -9.51 25.83
N ARG A 520 -7.20 -10.41 25.89
CA ARG A 520 -7.08 -11.68 26.63
C ARG A 520 -6.32 -12.78 25.89
N ALA A 521 -6.23 -12.74 24.55
CA ALA A 521 -5.86 -13.92 23.79
C ALA A 521 -4.38 -14.07 23.42
N HIS A 522 -3.63 -12.98 23.19
CA HIS A 522 -2.28 -13.05 22.61
C HIS A 522 -1.29 -11.99 23.09
N GLU A 523 -1.60 -11.26 24.16
CA GLU A 523 -0.74 -10.14 24.53
C GLU A 523 0.31 -10.53 25.54
N THR A 524 1.56 -10.23 25.21
CA THR A 524 2.68 -10.33 26.12
C THR A 524 2.63 -9.21 27.17
N VAL A 525 3.30 -9.41 28.31
CA VAL A 525 3.33 -8.45 29.45
C VAL A 525 3.65 -7.01 29.05
N LEU A 526 4.28 -6.78 27.91
CA LEU A 526 4.60 -5.46 27.35
C LEU A 526 3.37 -4.69 26.84
N ASP A 527 2.31 -5.37 26.49
CA ASP A 527 1.07 -4.77 25.96
C ASP A 527 0.13 -4.31 27.06
N LEU A 528 0.30 -4.83 28.27
CA LEU A 528 -0.44 -4.44 29.48
C LEU A 528 -0.13 -3.02 29.97
N VAL A 529 0.84 -2.33 29.38
CA VAL A 529 1.20 -0.94 29.74
C VAL A 529 0.19 0.09 29.18
N CYS A 530 -0.72 -0.30 28.30
CA CYS A 530 -1.77 0.57 27.80
C CYS A 530 -2.93 0.70 28.79
N ARG A 531 -2.73 1.53 29.81
CA ARG A 531 -3.75 2.10 30.71
C ARG A 531 -4.65 1.10 31.45
N LEU A 532 -4.10 0.48 32.46
CA LEU A 532 -4.84 0.10 33.65
C LEU A 532 -5.34 1.38 34.35
N LEU A 533 -6.60 1.72 34.19
CA LEU A 533 -7.27 2.66 35.08
C LEU A 533 -7.51 1.93 36.41
N LEU A 534 -6.56 2.06 37.32
CA LEU A 534 -6.70 1.60 38.69
C LEU A 534 -7.59 2.61 39.44
N GLU A 535 -8.88 2.36 39.52
CA GLU A 535 -9.76 3.07 40.46
C GLU A 535 -9.68 2.40 41.83
N LYS A 536 -8.98 3.04 42.75
CA LYS A 536 -8.97 2.67 44.17
C LYS A 536 -10.34 3.09 44.74
N LYS A 537 -11.22 2.13 45.03
CA LYS A 537 -12.46 2.38 45.78
C LYS A 537 -12.09 2.98 47.12
N LYS A 538 -12.34 4.29 47.34
CA LYS A 538 -12.23 4.91 48.68
C LYS A 538 -13.27 4.24 49.55
N ARG A 539 -12.81 3.50 50.58
CA ARG A 539 -13.67 3.09 51.68
C ARG A 539 -14.13 4.38 52.38
N HIS A 540 -15.42 4.67 52.31
CA HIS A 540 -16.05 5.57 53.26
C HIS A 540 -16.11 4.79 54.61
N THR A 541 -15.15 5.03 55.47
CA THR A 541 -15.30 4.76 56.87
C THR A 541 -16.22 5.84 57.45
N LYS A 542 -17.34 5.37 58.02
CA LYS A 542 -18.14 6.17 58.94
C LYS A 542 -17.36 6.43 60.19
#